data_75a7bd44cd5686fea20dc59275643f43
#
_entry.id   75a7bd44cd5686fea20dc59275643f43
#
_cell.length_a   1.000
_cell.length_b   1.000
_cell.length_c   1.000
_cell.angle_alpha   90.00
_cell.angle_beta   90.00
_cell.angle_gamma   90.00
#
_symmetry.space_group_name_H-M   'P 1'
#
loop_
_entity.id
_entity.type
_entity.pdbx_description
1 polymer ?
#
loop_
_entity_poly.entity_id
_entity_poly.type
_entity_poly.pdbx_seq_one_letter_code
_entity_poly.pdbx_strand_id
1 'polypeptide(L)'
;MDTEKLGASRIMNWLSKFGGKAMESRLRHWLMNPKKTLKGADLKTGQTVLEVGCGTGFFTLPAAEMIGETGHLIAMDPLSDFVDKVRKKVGDAGFNNVEVIRRDALNTKLEAASVDVILLFGVVPFPSLPLKRLLPEMHRVLKEEGTLAVWLFPTTAGVPTSILRSGLFTNLDKKNGVYVYRRFDGCPRQAENDG
;
A
#
# COMPACT_ATOMS: atom_id res chain seq x y z
N MET A 1 2.02 -14.98 13.06
CA MET A 1 0.65 -14.66 13.50
C MET A 1 -0.09 -14.31 12.22
N ASP A 2 -1.14 -15.05 11.89
CA ASP A 2 -1.86 -14.89 10.62
C ASP A 2 -2.69 -13.62 10.63
N THR A 3 -2.53 -12.76 9.64
CA THR A 3 -3.30 -11.50 9.53
C THR A 3 -4.79 -11.75 9.28
N GLU A 4 -5.17 -12.89 8.71
CA GLU A 4 -6.59 -13.33 8.66
C GLU A 4 -7.18 -13.53 10.07
N LYS A 5 -6.40 -14.07 11.02
CA LYS A 5 -6.81 -14.21 12.42
C LYS A 5 -6.88 -12.86 13.15
N LEU A 6 -6.06 -11.88 12.77
CA LEU A 6 -6.15 -10.52 13.27
C LEU A 6 -7.44 -9.82 12.83
N GLY A 7 -7.85 -10.02 11.57
CA GLY A 7 -9.13 -9.51 11.05
C GLY A 7 -10.38 -10.10 11.73
N ALA A 8 -10.26 -11.27 12.35
CA ALA A 8 -11.33 -11.90 13.14
C ALA A 8 -11.29 -11.51 14.62
N SER A 9 -10.26 -10.81 15.09
CA SER A 9 -10.11 -10.43 16.50
C SER A 9 -11.06 -9.30 16.87
N ARG A 10 -11.97 -9.54 17.86
CA ARG A 10 -12.86 -8.53 18.43
C ARG A 10 -12.10 -7.33 19.00
N ILE A 11 -10.87 -7.55 19.51
CA ILE A 11 -10.00 -6.51 20.08
C ILE A 11 -9.47 -5.59 18.97
N MET A 12 -9.03 -6.16 17.84
CA MET A 12 -8.55 -5.36 16.70
C MET A 12 -9.68 -4.56 16.06
N ASN A 13 -10.89 -5.13 15.94
CA ASN A 13 -12.08 -4.41 15.48
C ASN A 13 -12.52 -3.31 16.48
N TRP A 14 -12.32 -3.51 17.78
CA TRP A 14 -12.56 -2.48 18.78
C TRP A 14 -11.52 -1.34 18.67
N LEU A 15 -10.23 -1.67 18.53
CA LEU A 15 -9.17 -0.69 18.32
C LEU A 15 -9.35 0.08 17.01
N SER A 16 -9.88 -0.57 15.94
CA SER A 16 -10.18 0.10 14.67
C SER A 16 -11.27 1.16 14.82
N LYS A 17 -12.27 0.96 15.70
CA LYS A 17 -13.32 1.94 15.99
C LYS A 17 -12.79 3.22 16.63
N PHE A 18 -11.81 3.11 17.53
CA PHE A 18 -11.19 4.27 18.18
C PHE A 18 -10.11 4.89 17.29
N GLY A 19 -9.23 4.08 16.67
CA GLY A 19 -8.23 4.53 15.71
C GLY A 19 -8.84 5.13 14.45
N GLY A 20 -9.97 4.59 13.97
CA GLY A 20 -10.69 5.08 12.81
C GLY A 20 -11.13 6.54 12.93
N LYS A 21 -11.64 6.96 14.12
CA LYS A 21 -12.02 8.38 14.35
C LYS A 21 -10.82 9.32 14.34
N ALA A 22 -9.68 8.91 14.89
CA ALA A 22 -8.45 9.70 14.82
C ALA A 22 -7.89 9.75 13.37
N MET A 23 -8.02 8.65 12.62
CA MET A 23 -7.63 8.56 11.22
C MET A 23 -8.54 9.39 10.28
N GLU A 24 -9.79 9.62 10.66
CA GLU A 24 -10.78 10.43 9.91
C GLU A 24 -10.82 11.89 10.35
N SER A 25 -9.98 12.32 11.30
CA SER A 25 -10.06 13.68 11.82
C SER A 25 -9.82 14.70 10.69
N ARG A 26 -10.65 15.77 10.67
CA ARG A 26 -10.48 16.92 9.75
C ARG A 26 -9.10 17.54 9.89
N LEU A 27 -8.49 17.43 11.08
CA LEU A 27 -7.14 17.86 11.38
C LEU A 27 -6.10 17.08 10.57
N ARG A 28 -6.27 15.76 10.39
CA ARG A 28 -5.38 14.95 9.53
C ARG A 28 -5.46 15.39 8.07
N HIS A 29 -6.68 15.63 7.55
CA HIS A 29 -6.86 16.15 6.18
C HIS A 29 -6.25 17.55 6.00
N TRP A 30 -6.30 18.39 7.04
CA TRP A 30 -5.71 19.71 7.00
C TRP A 30 -4.18 19.68 7.09
N LEU A 31 -3.61 18.80 7.94
CA LEU A 31 -2.17 18.65 8.12
C LEU A 31 -1.51 17.84 6.99
N MET A 32 -2.25 16.94 6.36
CA MET A 32 -1.73 15.97 5.38
C MET A 32 -2.59 16.01 4.12
N ASN A 33 -2.02 16.51 3.03
CA ASN A 33 -2.69 16.52 1.73
C ASN A 33 -2.44 15.19 1.01
N PRO A 34 -3.45 14.27 0.91
CA PRO A 34 -3.26 12.97 0.30
C PRO A 34 -2.85 13.06 -1.18
N LYS A 35 -3.40 14.02 -1.93
CA LYS A 35 -3.04 14.24 -3.33
C LYS A 35 -1.57 14.65 -3.49
N LYS A 36 -1.04 15.48 -2.57
CA LYS A 36 0.37 15.87 -2.58
C LYS A 36 1.29 14.67 -2.32
N THR A 37 0.92 13.81 -1.36
CA THR A 37 1.66 12.58 -1.06
C THR A 37 1.61 11.62 -2.25
N LEU A 38 0.43 11.37 -2.81
CA LEU A 38 0.24 10.48 -3.97
C LEU A 38 1.01 10.95 -5.22
N LYS A 39 1.21 12.26 -5.42
CA LYS A 39 2.11 12.76 -6.48
C LYS A 39 3.53 12.23 -6.38
N GLY A 40 3.95 11.79 -5.18
CA GLY A 40 5.24 11.14 -4.99
C GLY A 40 5.30 9.71 -5.55
N ALA A 41 4.17 9.03 -5.70
CA ALA A 41 4.07 7.70 -6.30
C ALA A 41 4.00 7.73 -7.83
N ASP A 42 3.89 8.93 -8.43
CA ASP A 42 3.84 9.16 -9.88
C ASP A 42 2.77 8.35 -10.62
N LEU A 43 1.56 8.26 -10.01
CA LEU A 43 0.43 7.56 -10.61
C LEU A 43 0.04 8.15 -11.97
N LYS A 44 -0.27 7.27 -12.92
CA LYS A 44 -0.69 7.62 -14.28
C LYS A 44 -2.11 7.13 -14.56
N THR A 45 -2.81 7.84 -15.44
CA THR A 45 -4.11 7.39 -15.94
C THR A 45 -4.01 6.02 -16.61
N GLY A 46 -4.99 5.16 -16.35
CA GLY A 46 -5.06 3.82 -16.94
C GLY A 46 -4.28 2.73 -16.21
N GLN A 47 -3.54 3.06 -15.12
CA GLN A 47 -2.79 2.07 -14.35
C GLN A 47 -3.68 1.18 -13.49
N THR A 48 -3.23 -0.06 -13.27
CA THR A 48 -3.72 -0.93 -12.20
C THR A 48 -2.89 -0.67 -10.94
N VAL A 49 -3.53 -0.21 -9.87
CA VAL A 49 -2.88 0.17 -8.61
C VAL A 49 -3.39 -0.70 -7.47
N LEU A 50 -2.49 -1.22 -6.65
CA LEU A 50 -2.81 -1.92 -5.41
C LEU A 50 -2.52 -1.02 -4.21
N GLU A 51 -3.54 -0.64 -3.45
CA GLU A 51 -3.40 0.01 -2.15
C GLU A 51 -3.45 -1.03 -1.04
N VAL A 52 -2.34 -1.22 -0.34
CA VAL A 52 -2.24 -2.14 0.81
C VAL A 52 -2.56 -1.41 2.10
N GLY A 53 -3.58 -1.88 2.82
CA GLY A 53 -4.04 -1.27 4.07
C GLY A 53 -4.78 0.04 3.81
N CYS A 54 -5.89 -0.01 3.06
CA CYS A 54 -6.67 1.18 2.69
C CYS A 54 -7.30 1.90 3.90
N GLY A 55 -7.41 1.23 5.05
CA GLY A 55 -7.92 1.80 6.30
C GLY A 55 -9.27 2.46 6.09
N THR A 56 -9.35 3.77 6.37
CA THR A 56 -10.58 4.54 6.21
C THR A 56 -10.77 5.15 4.82
N GLY A 57 -9.90 4.83 3.85
CA GLY A 57 -9.97 5.34 2.47
C GLY A 57 -9.36 6.72 2.28
N PHE A 58 -8.37 7.08 3.11
CA PHE A 58 -7.74 8.40 3.06
C PHE A 58 -7.00 8.64 1.73
N PHE A 59 -6.34 7.63 1.19
CA PHE A 59 -5.65 7.68 -0.09
C PHE A 59 -6.46 7.06 -1.23
N THR A 60 -7.43 6.18 -0.94
CA THR A 60 -8.21 5.43 -1.91
C THR A 60 -8.92 6.33 -2.94
N LEU A 61 -9.76 7.27 -2.47
CA LEU A 61 -10.52 8.11 -3.40
C LEU A 61 -9.62 9.04 -4.23
N PRO A 62 -8.63 9.74 -3.62
CA PRO A 62 -7.66 10.54 -4.39
C PRO A 62 -6.83 9.72 -5.38
N ALA A 63 -6.48 8.47 -5.05
CA ALA A 63 -5.75 7.59 -5.98
C ALA A 63 -6.63 7.18 -7.17
N ALA A 64 -7.90 6.80 -6.91
CA ALA A 64 -8.88 6.48 -7.95
C ALA A 64 -9.09 7.63 -8.93
N GLU A 65 -9.19 8.86 -8.42
CA GLU A 65 -9.30 10.08 -9.24
C GLU A 65 -8.05 10.28 -10.12
N MET A 66 -6.84 10.03 -9.55
CA MET A 66 -5.58 10.24 -10.29
C MET A 66 -5.37 9.25 -11.42
N ILE A 67 -5.78 7.99 -11.24
CA ILE A 67 -5.66 6.97 -12.30
C ILE A 67 -6.78 7.05 -13.35
N GLY A 68 -7.84 7.82 -13.07
CA GLY A 68 -8.96 8.03 -13.98
C GLY A 68 -9.82 6.79 -14.22
N GLU A 69 -10.89 6.96 -15.01
CA GLU A 69 -11.89 5.91 -15.24
C GLU A 69 -11.35 4.67 -15.97
N THR A 70 -10.28 4.82 -16.74
CA THR A 70 -9.62 3.71 -17.45
C THR A 70 -8.62 2.95 -16.59
N GLY A 71 -8.27 3.48 -15.41
CA GLY A 71 -7.43 2.80 -14.42
C GLY A 71 -8.25 1.83 -13.55
N HIS A 72 -7.56 1.02 -12.77
CA HIS A 72 -8.18 0.11 -11.81
C HIS A 72 -7.46 0.17 -10.46
N LEU A 73 -8.17 0.56 -9.40
CA LEU A 73 -7.64 0.59 -8.04
C LEU A 73 -8.16 -0.59 -7.23
N ILE A 74 -7.25 -1.41 -6.74
CA ILE A 74 -7.54 -2.49 -5.79
C ILE A 74 -7.21 -1.97 -4.39
N ALA A 75 -8.22 -1.61 -3.60
CA ALA A 75 -8.07 -1.17 -2.22
C ALA A 75 -8.23 -2.36 -1.27
N MET A 76 -7.17 -2.72 -0.55
CA MET A 76 -7.10 -3.93 0.27
C MET A 76 -6.93 -3.60 1.75
N ASP A 77 -7.70 -4.30 2.60
CA ASP A 77 -7.50 -4.27 4.07
C ASP A 77 -7.91 -5.62 4.68
N PRO A 78 -7.24 -6.13 5.74
CA PRO A 78 -7.65 -7.35 6.43
C PRO A 78 -8.88 -7.13 7.34
N LEU A 79 -9.20 -5.90 7.73
CA LEU A 79 -10.28 -5.57 8.66
C LEU A 79 -11.59 -5.26 7.91
N SER A 80 -12.64 -6.06 8.19
CA SER A 80 -13.97 -5.89 7.57
C SER A 80 -14.52 -4.47 7.73
N ASP A 81 -14.40 -3.90 8.93
CA ASP A 81 -14.93 -2.57 9.23
C ASP A 81 -14.33 -1.47 8.34
N PHE A 82 -13.06 -1.60 7.93
CA PHE A 82 -12.43 -0.67 7.00
C PHE A 82 -12.88 -0.91 5.57
N VAL A 83 -12.94 -2.18 5.16
CA VAL A 83 -13.43 -2.58 3.83
C VAL A 83 -14.85 -2.05 3.61
N ASP A 84 -15.76 -2.24 4.55
CA ASP A 84 -17.14 -1.81 4.44
C ASP A 84 -17.28 -0.28 4.41
N LYS A 85 -16.48 0.43 5.21
CA LYS A 85 -16.43 1.91 5.17
C LYS A 85 -15.92 2.43 3.82
N VAL A 86 -14.87 1.81 3.29
CA VAL A 86 -14.29 2.25 2.00
C VAL A 86 -15.25 1.93 0.87
N ARG A 87 -15.89 0.75 0.85
CA ARG A 87 -16.93 0.41 -0.13
C ARG A 87 -18.06 1.44 -0.15
N LYS A 88 -18.55 1.81 1.05
CA LYS A 88 -19.57 2.85 1.14
C LYS A 88 -19.08 4.17 0.55
N LYS A 89 -17.87 4.64 0.93
CA LYS A 89 -17.31 5.91 0.42
C LYS A 89 -17.12 5.90 -1.10
N VAL A 90 -16.64 4.78 -1.65
CA VAL A 90 -16.47 4.58 -3.09
C VAL A 90 -17.79 4.66 -3.82
N GLY A 91 -18.82 3.96 -3.31
CA GLY A 91 -20.18 3.99 -3.86
C GLY A 91 -20.82 5.38 -3.77
N ASP A 92 -20.74 6.04 -2.60
CA ASP A 92 -21.29 7.39 -2.38
C ASP A 92 -20.61 8.43 -3.30
N ALA A 93 -19.34 8.22 -3.66
CA ALA A 93 -18.57 9.09 -4.56
C ALA A 93 -18.72 8.73 -6.05
N GLY A 94 -19.40 7.64 -6.39
CA GLY A 94 -19.66 7.22 -7.75
C GLY A 94 -18.45 6.67 -8.52
N PHE A 95 -17.40 6.20 -7.83
CA PHE A 95 -16.26 5.58 -8.49
C PHE A 95 -16.57 4.14 -8.93
N ASN A 96 -16.42 3.86 -10.23
CA ASN A 96 -16.59 2.54 -10.83
C ASN A 96 -15.25 1.81 -11.06
N ASN A 97 -14.13 2.50 -10.87
CA ASN A 97 -12.76 2.01 -11.10
C ASN A 97 -12.07 1.53 -9.81
N VAL A 98 -12.81 1.29 -8.72
CA VAL A 98 -12.27 0.86 -7.43
C VAL A 98 -12.87 -0.46 -6.99
N GLU A 99 -12.03 -1.47 -6.84
CA GLU A 99 -12.36 -2.74 -6.20
C GLU A 99 -11.90 -2.71 -4.74
N VAL A 100 -12.81 -2.92 -3.79
CA VAL A 100 -12.47 -2.95 -2.36
C VAL A 100 -12.56 -4.38 -1.86
N ILE A 101 -11.42 -4.94 -1.43
CA ILE A 101 -11.32 -6.36 -1.06
C ILE A 101 -10.81 -6.56 0.36
N ARG A 102 -11.34 -7.58 1.03
CA ARG A 102 -10.82 -8.06 2.30
C ARG A 102 -9.78 -9.15 2.03
N ARG A 103 -8.49 -8.82 2.21
CA ARG A 103 -7.38 -9.75 1.95
C ARG A 103 -6.20 -9.48 2.87
N ASP A 104 -5.36 -10.52 3.02
CA ASP A 104 -4.05 -10.42 3.66
C ASP A 104 -3.00 -10.02 2.63
N ALA A 105 -2.26 -8.95 2.91
CA ALA A 105 -1.17 -8.49 2.06
C ALA A 105 -0.02 -9.50 1.92
N LEU A 106 0.10 -10.42 2.87
CA LEU A 106 1.09 -11.52 2.80
C LEU A 106 0.67 -12.66 1.87
N ASN A 107 -0.58 -12.64 1.39
CA ASN A 107 -1.17 -13.59 0.44
C ASN A 107 -2.34 -12.92 -0.27
N THR A 108 -2.04 -12.08 -1.23
CA THR A 108 -3.03 -11.22 -1.92
C THR A 108 -4.00 -12.01 -2.77
N LYS A 109 -3.61 -13.19 -3.25
CA LYS A 109 -4.32 -14.01 -4.25
C LYS A 109 -4.59 -13.26 -5.56
N LEU A 110 -3.85 -12.19 -5.83
CA LEU A 110 -3.83 -11.54 -7.13
C LEU A 110 -2.92 -12.31 -8.08
N GLU A 111 -3.18 -12.17 -9.36
CA GLU A 111 -2.34 -12.75 -10.40
C GLU A 111 -0.91 -12.18 -10.36
N ALA A 112 0.08 -12.97 -10.74
CA ALA A 112 1.44 -12.49 -10.88
C ALA A 112 1.52 -11.46 -12.01
N ALA A 113 2.38 -10.46 -11.84
CA ALA A 113 2.62 -9.41 -12.84
C ALA A 113 1.34 -8.72 -13.33
N SER A 114 0.36 -8.48 -12.42
CA SER A 114 -0.93 -7.87 -12.73
C SER A 114 -1.03 -6.38 -12.36
N VAL A 115 -0.12 -5.87 -11.51
CA VAL A 115 -0.20 -4.54 -10.90
C VAL A 115 0.91 -3.64 -11.41
N ASP A 116 0.59 -2.40 -11.80
CA ASP A 116 1.57 -1.41 -12.25
C ASP A 116 2.24 -0.69 -11.07
N VAL A 117 1.44 -0.35 -10.03
CA VAL A 117 1.93 0.38 -8.85
C VAL A 117 1.35 -0.23 -7.58
N ILE A 118 2.20 -0.44 -6.57
CA ILE A 118 1.77 -0.79 -5.22
C ILE A 118 2.02 0.38 -4.28
N LEU A 119 1.02 0.73 -3.48
CA LEU A 119 1.08 1.75 -2.44
C LEU A 119 1.19 1.08 -1.05
N LEU A 120 2.33 1.26 -0.37
CA LEU A 120 2.52 0.92 1.05
C LEU A 120 2.52 2.21 1.87
N PHE A 121 1.34 2.81 2.07
CA PHE A 121 1.21 4.13 2.66
C PHE A 121 0.75 4.08 4.12
N GLY A 122 1.71 4.28 5.05
CA GLY A 122 1.45 4.24 6.49
C GLY A 122 1.18 2.85 7.06
N VAL A 123 1.54 1.80 6.33
CA VAL A 123 1.35 0.39 6.74
C VAL A 123 2.63 -0.32 7.14
N VAL A 124 3.77 0.26 6.84
CA VAL A 124 5.09 -0.25 7.24
C VAL A 124 5.88 0.84 7.97
N PRO A 125 6.67 0.51 8.99
CA PRO A 125 6.83 -0.82 9.59
C PRO A 125 5.64 -1.15 10.53
N PHE A 126 4.99 -2.26 10.30
CA PHE A 126 3.96 -2.75 11.19
C PHE A 126 4.26 -4.20 11.59
N PRO A 127 4.18 -4.58 12.88
CA PRO A 127 4.58 -5.93 13.33
C PRO A 127 3.85 -7.08 12.65
N SER A 128 2.59 -6.85 12.23
CA SER A 128 1.79 -7.85 11.51
C SER A 128 2.15 -7.97 10.02
N LEU A 129 2.95 -7.03 9.47
CA LEU A 129 3.41 -7.02 8.08
C LEU A 129 4.95 -7.12 8.01
N PRO A 130 5.55 -8.26 8.36
CA PRO A 130 7.00 -8.43 8.30
C PRO A 130 7.49 -8.32 6.85
N LEU A 131 8.41 -7.39 6.59
CA LEU A 131 8.91 -7.11 5.24
C LEU A 131 9.46 -8.35 4.53
N LYS A 132 10.11 -9.27 5.26
CA LYS A 132 10.63 -10.53 4.70
C LYS A 132 9.54 -11.40 4.02
N ARG A 133 8.29 -11.29 4.46
CA ARG A 133 7.15 -12.01 3.86
C ARG A 133 6.37 -11.14 2.90
N LEU A 134 6.27 -9.83 3.19
CA LEU A 134 5.52 -8.88 2.37
C LEU A 134 6.19 -8.64 1.01
N LEU A 135 7.51 -8.38 1.00
CA LEU A 135 8.22 -7.97 -0.21
C LEU A 135 8.19 -9.01 -1.33
N PRO A 136 8.36 -10.33 -1.07
CA PRO A 136 8.21 -11.35 -2.12
C PRO A 136 6.81 -11.37 -2.75
N GLU A 137 5.75 -11.17 -1.96
CA GLU A 137 4.38 -11.11 -2.50
C GLU A 137 4.15 -9.84 -3.31
N MET A 138 4.64 -8.69 -2.85
CA MET A 138 4.58 -7.44 -3.61
C MET A 138 5.35 -7.56 -4.93
N HIS A 139 6.54 -8.16 -4.90
CA HIS A 139 7.33 -8.41 -6.08
C HIS A 139 6.61 -9.33 -7.07
N ARG A 140 5.97 -10.38 -6.59
CA ARG A 140 5.24 -11.35 -7.42
C ARG A 140 4.09 -10.71 -8.20
N VAL A 141 3.31 -9.82 -7.56
CA VAL A 141 2.13 -9.21 -8.18
C VAL A 141 2.46 -8.01 -9.04
N LEU A 142 3.61 -7.34 -8.84
CA LEU A 142 4.06 -6.24 -9.69
C LEU A 142 4.43 -6.74 -11.09
N LYS A 143 4.06 -5.97 -12.11
CA LYS A 143 4.58 -6.11 -13.47
C LYS A 143 6.10 -5.88 -13.50
N GLU A 144 6.77 -6.30 -14.56
CA GLU A 144 8.23 -6.18 -14.73
C GLU A 144 8.71 -4.72 -14.56
N GLU A 145 8.00 -3.76 -15.16
CA GLU A 145 8.30 -2.33 -15.01
C GLU A 145 7.52 -1.67 -13.85
N GLY A 146 6.88 -2.48 -13.02
CA GLY A 146 6.04 -2.00 -11.92
C GLY A 146 6.83 -1.36 -10.80
N THR A 147 6.17 -0.49 -10.03
CA THR A 147 6.79 0.26 -8.94
C THR A 147 6.13 0.02 -7.59
N LEU A 148 6.95 0.00 -6.55
CA LEU A 148 6.55 -0.03 -5.16
C LEU A 148 6.76 1.36 -4.56
N ALA A 149 5.67 2.06 -4.25
CA ALA A 149 5.68 3.37 -3.61
C ALA A 149 5.44 3.22 -2.10
N VAL A 150 6.36 3.73 -1.29
CA VAL A 150 6.35 3.58 0.16
C VAL A 150 6.35 4.95 0.83
N TRP A 151 5.30 5.23 1.60
CA TRP A 151 5.23 6.41 2.44
C TRP A 151 5.23 6.00 3.90
N LEU A 152 6.23 6.51 4.64
CA LEU A 152 6.51 6.11 6.02
C LEU A 152 6.04 7.20 6.97
N PHE A 153 5.12 6.83 7.86
CA PHE A 153 4.64 7.70 8.92
C PHE A 153 4.23 6.84 10.14
N PRO A 154 4.65 7.21 11.34
CA PRO A 154 5.44 8.37 11.74
C PRO A 154 6.96 8.16 11.67
N THR A 155 7.47 7.01 11.29
CA THR A 155 8.90 6.68 11.32
C THR A 155 9.39 5.99 10.06
N THR A 156 10.65 6.23 9.70
CA THR A 156 11.34 5.51 8.60
C THR A 156 11.97 4.19 9.04
N ALA A 157 12.33 4.03 10.31
CA ALA A 157 12.77 2.82 11.02
C ALA A 157 13.50 1.75 10.16
N GLY A 158 14.45 2.16 9.30
CA GLY A 158 15.25 1.24 8.48
C GLY A 158 14.50 0.52 7.35
N VAL A 159 13.22 0.86 7.09
CA VAL A 159 12.40 0.24 6.03
C VAL A 159 13.05 0.39 4.65
N PRO A 160 13.53 1.58 4.20
CA PRO A 160 14.18 1.73 2.91
C PRO A 160 15.37 0.79 2.73
N THR A 161 16.23 0.70 3.74
CA THR A 161 17.39 -0.22 3.74
C THR A 161 16.96 -1.68 3.66
N SER A 162 15.90 -2.07 4.37
CA SER A 162 15.38 -3.44 4.34
C SER A 162 14.78 -3.81 2.99
N ILE A 163 14.13 -2.86 2.29
CA ILE A 163 13.62 -3.07 0.94
C ILE A 163 14.78 -3.33 -0.04
N LEU A 164 15.81 -2.49 -0.03
CA LEU A 164 16.97 -2.65 -0.89
C LEU A 164 17.76 -3.95 -0.59
N ARG A 165 17.95 -4.27 0.69
CA ARG A 165 18.62 -5.51 1.10
C ARG A 165 17.88 -6.79 0.72
N SER A 166 16.58 -6.70 0.39
CA SER A 166 15.83 -7.86 -0.10
C SER A 166 16.33 -8.36 -1.45
N GLY A 167 17.01 -7.51 -2.23
CA GLY A 167 17.43 -7.80 -3.60
C GLY A 167 16.29 -7.86 -4.63
N LEU A 168 15.04 -7.62 -4.20
CA LEU A 168 13.85 -7.69 -5.04
C LEU A 168 13.50 -6.34 -5.69
N PHE A 169 14.10 -5.27 -5.21
CA PHE A 169 13.80 -3.91 -5.62
C PHE A 169 15.06 -3.05 -5.72
N THR A 170 15.05 -2.12 -6.68
CA THR A 170 16.06 -1.06 -6.79
C THR A 170 15.45 0.30 -6.50
N ASN A 171 16.23 1.23 -5.95
CA ASN A 171 15.77 2.58 -5.71
C ASN A 171 15.56 3.32 -7.04
N LEU A 172 14.42 3.97 -7.21
CA LEU A 172 14.10 4.75 -8.39
C LEU A 172 14.07 6.26 -8.08
N ASP A 173 13.28 6.66 -7.06
CA ASP A 173 13.07 8.08 -6.73
C ASP A 173 12.66 8.27 -5.26
N LYS A 174 12.74 9.54 -4.81
CA LYS A 174 12.15 9.99 -3.54
C LYS A 174 11.54 11.38 -3.71
N LYS A 175 10.21 11.46 -3.70
CA LYS A 175 9.47 12.70 -3.92
C LYS A 175 8.30 12.82 -2.94
N ASN A 176 8.04 14.02 -2.42
CA ASN A 176 6.95 14.29 -1.46
C ASN A 176 6.92 13.34 -0.24
N GLY A 177 8.08 12.88 0.23
CA GLY A 177 8.20 11.92 1.32
C GLY A 177 7.90 10.46 0.94
N VAL A 178 7.63 10.18 -0.33
CA VAL A 178 7.42 8.84 -0.87
C VAL A 178 8.72 8.33 -1.47
N TYR A 179 9.11 7.13 -1.06
CA TYR A 179 10.20 6.38 -1.68
C TYR A 179 9.60 5.49 -2.77
N VAL A 180 10.14 5.54 -3.98
CA VAL A 180 9.70 4.75 -5.12
C VAL A 180 10.79 3.76 -5.49
N TYR A 181 10.43 2.50 -5.58
CA TYR A 181 11.31 1.41 -5.95
C TYR A 181 10.78 0.73 -7.21
N ARG A 182 11.67 0.33 -8.12
CA ARG A 182 11.35 -0.51 -9.27
C ARG A 182 11.52 -1.97 -8.90
N ARG A 183 10.64 -2.82 -9.40
CA ARG A 183 10.83 -4.26 -9.39
C ARG A 183 12.17 -4.63 -10.02
N PHE A 184 12.88 -5.59 -9.45
CA PHE A 184 14.16 -6.07 -9.94
C PHE A 184 14.16 -7.59 -9.99
N ASP A 185 14.35 -8.13 -11.18
CA ASP A 185 14.37 -9.58 -11.46
C ASP A 185 15.79 -10.11 -11.71
N GLY A 186 16.83 -9.29 -11.48
CA GLY A 186 18.24 -9.69 -11.61
C GLY A 186 18.72 -10.54 -10.43
N CYS A 187 19.78 -11.30 -10.65
CA CYS A 187 20.47 -12.02 -9.57
C CYS A 187 20.97 -11.02 -8.52
N PRO A 188 20.68 -11.19 -7.22
CA PRO A 188 21.25 -10.32 -6.21
C PRO A 188 22.79 -10.39 -6.33
N ARG A 189 23.43 -9.25 -6.55
CA ARG A 189 24.90 -9.19 -6.44
C ARG A 189 25.25 -9.69 -5.05
N GLN A 190 25.98 -10.79 -4.99
CA GLN A 190 26.61 -11.22 -3.76
C GLN A 190 27.39 -10.01 -3.25
N ALA A 191 27.11 -9.59 -2.00
CA ALA A 191 27.94 -8.59 -1.34
C ALA A 191 29.38 -9.16 -1.39
N GLU A 192 30.23 -8.57 -2.23
CA GLU A 192 31.67 -8.81 -2.14
C GLU A 192 32.05 -8.47 -0.71
N ASN A 193 32.45 -9.51 0.01
CA ASN A 193 33.16 -9.36 1.28
C ASN A 193 34.51 -8.74 0.93
N ASP A 194 34.59 -7.43 0.95
CA ASP A 194 35.87 -6.75 1.07
C ASP A 194 36.37 -7.01 2.49
N GLY A 195 37.39 -7.90 2.57
CA GLY A 195 38.14 -8.29 3.74
C GLY A 195 39.02 -7.15 4.29
#